data_b048637a913a4b84267466851853d3f9
#
_entry.id   b048637a913a4b84267466851853d3f9
#
_cell.length_a   1.000
_cell.length_b   1.000
_cell.length_c   1.000
_cell.angle_alpha   90.00
_cell.angle_beta   90.00
_cell.angle_gamma   90.00
#
_symmetry.space_group_name_H-M   'P 1'
#
loop_
_entity.id
_entity.type
_entity.pdbx_description
1 polymer ?
#
loop_
_entity_poly.entity_id
_entity_poly.type
_entity_poly.pdbx_seq_one_letter_code
_entity_poly.pdbx_strand_id
1 'polypeptide(L)'
;MKTRAAVLRDVGKPFEIVELDLDEPKAGEVLVRFVASGLCHSDDHLRTGDIPVRYPIVGGHEGAGIVEKVGPGVTRLAVGDHVVTSWLPVCGHCRFCSRGQTNLCDLGRFLVDNSLPDGTYRYHEGSTDFGQMCLLGTFSQYAVLSEASAVKVEDDLPLEVVVLVGCGVPTGYGTAVKAGEVHPGDTTIIYGVGGVGINAVQGASHAGARYVIAVDPVEFKRSTALTLGATHAVATAEEAHELAQQLTYGVGADQALITVGVVSEQVVSDAFAAIRKRGIVVVTAMGGLATKAVHVSAFELTAFEKRIQGALFGSGNPFDDIPRMIELYRAGKLKLDELVTTRYRLDEVNQGYEDMMAGKNIRGVIIHEH
;
A
#
# COMPACT_ATOMS: atom_id res chain seq x y z
N MET A 1 -22.70 -11.90 -14.77
CA MET A 1 -23.03 -12.63 -13.52
C MET A 1 -23.36 -11.65 -12.41
N LYS A 2 -23.90 -12.12 -11.27
CA LYS A 2 -24.09 -11.25 -10.08
C LYS A 2 -22.91 -11.39 -9.12
N THR A 3 -22.58 -10.31 -8.42
CA THR A 3 -21.56 -10.28 -7.36
C THR A 3 -21.97 -9.32 -6.25
N ARG A 4 -21.72 -9.72 -4.98
CA ARG A 4 -21.87 -8.81 -3.84
C ARG A 4 -20.63 -7.95 -3.72
N ALA A 5 -20.80 -6.66 -3.49
CA ALA A 5 -19.71 -5.69 -3.39
C ALA A 5 -20.00 -4.61 -2.34
N ALA A 6 -18.95 -4.08 -1.72
CA ALA A 6 -19.00 -2.87 -0.91
C ALA A 6 -18.68 -1.65 -1.78
N VAL A 7 -19.63 -0.73 -1.89
CA VAL A 7 -19.56 0.43 -2.78
C VAL A 7 -19.62 1.74 -2.01
N LEU A 8 -18.98 2.76 -2.56
CA LEU A 8 -19.17 4.15 -2.16
C LEU A 8 -19.98 4.86 -3.26
N ARG A 9 -21.12 5.43 -2.86
CA ARG A 9 -21.97 6.17 -3.81
C ARG A 9 -21.56 7.62 -3.95
N ASP A 10 -20.94 8.18 -2.91
CA ASP A 10 -20.47 9.57 -2.88
C ASP A 10 -19.49 9.79 -1.72
N VAL A 11 -18.79 10.92 -1.74
CA VAL A 11 -17.92 11.37 -0.65
C VAL A 11 -18.68 11.49 0.67
N GLY A 12 -18.06 11.11 1.78
CA GLY A 12 -18.62 11.21 3.13
C GLY A 12 -19.67 10.16 3.47
N LYS A 13 -19.93 9.21 2.57
CA LYS A 13 -20.88 8.10 2.82
C LYS A 13 -20.14 6.87 3.33
N PRO A 14 -20.80 6.01 4.15
CA PRO A 14 -20.26 4.70 4.47
C PRO A 14 -20.30 3.78 3.25
N PHE A 15 -19.52 2.71 3.29
CA PHE A 15 -19.66 1.62 2.34
C PHE A 15 -21.04 0.98 2.45
N GLU A 16 -21.68 0.76 1.31
CA GLU A 16 -22.97 0.09 1.15
C GLU A 16 -22.74 -1.28 0.50
N ILE A 17 -23.35 -2.34 1.06
CA ILE A 17 -23.26 -3.67 0.47
C ILE A 17 -24.41 -3.84 -0.51
N VAL A 18 -24.06 -4.06 -1.78
CA VAL A 18 -25.02 -4.21 -2.88
C VAL A 18 -24.71 -5.43 -3.73
N GLU A 19 -25.69 -5.90 -4.49
CA GLU A 19 -25.51 -6.88 -5.56
C GLU A 19 -25.43 -6.16 -6.91
N LEU A 20 -24.31 -6.32 -7.61
CA LEU A 20 -24.04 -5.72 -8.91
C LEU A 20 -24.04 -6.76 -10.03
N ASP A 21 -24.41 -6.34 -11.22
CA ASP A 21 -24.13 -7.07 -12.44
C ASP A 21 -22.66 -6.93 -12.79
N LEU A 22 -21.97 -8.05 -13.03
CA LEU A 22 -20.57 -8.11 -13.43
C LEU A 22 -20.46 -8.68 -14.83
N ASP A 23 -19.82 -7.92 -15.73
CA ASP A 23 -19.55 -8.33 -17.12
C ASP A 23 -18.59 -9.50 -17.22
N GLU A 24 -18.57 -10.15 -18.37
CA GLU A 24 -17.55 -11.15 -18.73
C GLU A 24 -16.21 -10.45 -19.05
N PRO A 25 -15.06 -11.14 -18.81
CA PRO A 25 -13.76 -10.58 -19.11
C PRO A 25 -13.55 -10.39 -20.62
N LYS A 26 -13.14 -9.17 -21.01
CA LYS A 26 -12.76 -8.82 -22.37
C LYS A 26 -11.29 -9.18 -22.66
N ALA A 27 -10.77 -8.73 -23.79
CA ALA A 27 -9.40 -9.00 -24.21
C ALA A 27 -8.38 -8.45 -23.19
N GLY A 28 -7.45 -9.31 -22.72
CA GLY A 28 -6.43 -8.98 -21.73
C GLY A 28 -6.95 -8.89 -20.29
N GLU A 29 -8.17 -9.38 -20.03
CA GLU A 29 -8.80 -9.35 -18.71
C GLU A 29 -9.02 -10.75 -18.15
N VAL A 30 -9.12 -10.83 -16.84
CA VAL A 30 -9.43 -12.06 -16.12
C VAL A 30 -10.56 -11.82 -15.12
N LEU A 31 -11.40 -12.83 -14.91
CA LEU A 31 -12.35 -12.88 -13.80
C LEU A 31 -11.66 -13.56 -12.62
N VAL A 32 -11.58 -12.86 -11.51
CA VAL A 32 -11.01 -13.37 -10.25
C VAL A 32 -12.12 -13.54 -9.22
N ARG A 33 -12.15 -14.70 -8.57
CA ARG A 33 -12.91 -14.93 -7.34
C ARG A 33 -12.00 -14.61 -6.17
N PHE A 34 -12.31 -13.56 -5.42
CA PHE A 34 -11.50 -13.17 -4.26
C PHE A 34 -11.74 -14.10 -3.07
N VAL A 35 -10.67 -14.50 -2.43
CA VAL A 35 -10.66 -15.19 -1.13
C VAL A 35 -10.51 -14.19 -0.01
N ALA A 36 -9.64 -13.19 -0.20
CA ALA A 36 -9.37 -12.18 0.79
C ALA A 36 -9.10 -10.80 0.17
N SER A 37 -9.40 -9.74 0.94
CA SER A 37 -9.09 -8.35 0.59
C SER A 37 -8.55 -7.59 1.80
N GLY A 38 -7.41 -6.90 1.62
CA GLY A 38 -6.81 -6.10 2.68
C GLY A 38 -7.50 -4.75 2.86
N LEU A 39 -7.68 -4.32 4.09
CA LEU A 39 -8.11 -2.97 4.42
C LEU A 39 -6.91 -2.03 4.44
N CYS A 40 -6.96 -0.96 3.66
CA CYS A 40 -5.91 0.04 3.56
C CYS A 40 -6.47 1.46 3.76
N HIS A 41 -5.66 2.34 4.32
CA HIS A 41 -6.04 3.74 4.52
C HIS A 41 -6.37 4.47 3.21
N SER A 42 -5.82 4.00 2.08
CA SER A 42 -6.10 4.56 0.75
C SER A 42 -7.57 4.43 0.35
N ASP A 43 -8.29 3.40 0.78
CA ASP A 43 -9.74 3.30 0.54
C ASP A 43 -10.53 4.26 1.43
N ASP A 44 -10.03 4.57 2.64
CA ASP A 44 -10.64 5.58 3.50
C ASP A 44 -10.49 6.98 2.89
N HIS A 45 -9.39 7.27 2.18
CA HIS A 45 -9.23 8.52 1.43
C HIS A 45 -10.27 8.71 0.32
N LEU A 46 -10.86 7.64 -0.22
CA LEU A 46 -12.04 7.76 -1.09
C LEU A 46 -13.24 8.25 -0.29
N ARG A 47 -13.47 7.66 0.87
CA ARG A 47 -14.61 8.01 1.74
C ARG A 47 -14.50 9.46 2.23
N THR A 48 -13.31 9.94 2.59
CA THR A 48 -13.07 11.31 3.05
C THR A 48 -12.98 12.34 1.91
N GLY A 49 -12.78 11.89 0.66
CA GLY A 49 -12.64 12.76 -0.50
C GLY A 49 -11.22 13.36 -0.66
N ASP A 50 -10.23 12.85 0.05
CA ASP A 50 -8.83 13.29 -0.08
C ASP A 50 -8.25 12.94 -1.45
N ILE A 51 -8.74 11.87 -2.07
CA ILE A 51 -8.40 11.45 -3.43
C ILE A 51 -9.62 11.68 -4.32
N PRO A 52 -9.54 12.54 -5.35
CA PRO A 52 -10.62 12.75 -6.27
C PRO A 52 -10.74 11.55 -7.21
N VAL A 53 -11.91 10.92 -7.20
CA VAL A 53 -12.25 9.81 -8.07
C VAL A 53 -13.69 9.97 -8.58
N ARG A 54 -14.03 9.20 -9.61
CA ARG A 54 -15.40 9.09 -10.07
C ARG A 54 -16.21 8.18 -9.13
N TYR A 55 -17.40 8.62 -8.76
CA TYR A 55 -18.41 7.82 -8.03
C TYR A 55 -19.59 7.49 -8.97
N PRO A 56 -20.36 6.40 -8.70
CA PRO A 56 -20.12 5.41 -7.64
C PRO A 56 -18.94 4.50 -7.96
N ILE A 57 -18.36 3.89 -6.89
CA ILE A 57 -17.15 3.07 -7.01
C ILE A 57 -17.22 1.84 -6.10
N VAL A 58 -16.75 0.69 -6.58
CA VAL A 58 -16.45 -0.50 -5.76
C VAL A 58 -15.12 -0.27 -5.07
N GLY A 59 -15.09 -0.41 -3.74
CA GLY A 59 -13.88 -0.22 -2.93
C GLY A 59 -12.90 -1.38 -3.02
N GLY A 60 -11.75 -1.20 -2.36
CA GLY A 60 -10.72 -2.22 -2.22
C GLY A 60 -9.71 -2.27 -3.37
N HIS A 61 -8.44 -2.37 -3.00
CA HIS A 61 -7.32 -2.45 -3.95
C HIS A 61 -6.24 -3.47 -3.57
N GLU A 62 -6.41 -4.16 -2.46
CA GLU A 62 -5.59 -5.31 -2.07
C GLU A 62 -6.45 -6.55 -2.18
N GLY A 63 -6.14 -7.47 -3.08
CA GLY A 63 -6.91 -8.69 -3.30
C GLY A 63 -6.04 -9.90 -3.49
N ALA A 64 -6.50 -11.05 -2.99
CA ALA A 64 -5.95 -12.35 -3.31
C ALA A 64 -7.10 -13.31 -3.63
N GLY A 65 -6.95 -14.09 -4.69
CA GLY A 65 -8.04 -14.91 -5.19
C GLY A 65 -7.61 -15.90 -6.24
N ILE A 66 -8.59 -16.48 -6.91
CA ILE A 66 -8.40 -17.56 -7.90
C ILE A 66 -9.00 -17.11 -9.23
N VAL A 67 -8.29 -17.30 -10.31
CA VAL A 67 -8.76 -16.99 -11.66
C VAL A 67 -9.85 -17.99 -12.06
N GLU A 68 -11.06 -17.48 -12.33
CA GLU A 68 -12.21 -18.29 -12.74
C GLU A 68 -12.41 -18.31 -14.26
N LYS A 69 -12.06 -17.20 -14.94
CA LYS A 69 -12.14 -17.09 -16.40
C LYS A 69 -11.00 -16.20 -16.93
N VAL A 70 -10.61 -16.45 -18.16
CA VAL A 70 -9.64 -15.61 -18.89
C VAL A 70 -10.27 -15.09 -20.17
N GLY A 71 -10.08 -13.82 -20.46
CA GLY A 71 -10.50 -13.18 -21.71
C GLY A 71 -9.53 -13.48 -22.85
N PRO A 72 -9.91 -13.12 -24.11
CA PRO A 72 -9.03 -13.32 -25.25
C PRO A 72 -7.68 -12.60 -25.08
N GLY A 73 -6.60 -13.25 -25.51
CA GLY A 73 -5.25 -12.65 -25.50
C GLY A 73 -4.55 -12.64 -24.13
N VAL A 74 -5.16 -13.13 -23.08
CA VAL A 74 -4.48 -13.39 -21.79
C VAL A 74 -3.45 -14.50 -21.99
N THR A 75 -2.21 -14.26 -21.56
CA THR A 75 -1.08 -15.18 -21.80
C THR A 75 -0.32 -15.57 -20.53
N ARG A 76 -0.44 -14.80 -19.46
CA ARG A 76 0.31 -15.02 -18.21
C ARG A 76 -0.48 -15.76 -17.14
N LEU A 77 -1.80 -15.88 -17.32
CA LEU A 77 -2.71 -16.46 -16.34
C LEU A 77 -3.60 -17.52 -17.00
N ALA A 78 -3.98 -18.53 -16.23
CA ALA A 78 -4.93 -19.57 -16.60
C ALA A 78 -5.99 -19.74 -15.52
N VAL A 79 -7.11 -20.37 -15.88
CA VAL A 79 -8.16 -20.76 -14.91
C VAL A 79 -7.57 -21.67 -13.85
N GLY A 80 -7.86 -21.39 -12.60
CA GLY A 80 -7.33 -22.08 -11.43
C GLY A 80 -6.06 -21.46 -10.85
N ASP A 81 -5.41 -20.53 -11.53
CA ASP A 81 -4.24 -19.84 -10.98
C ASP A 81 -4.61 -19.00 -9.75
N HIS A 82 -3.81 -19.12 -8.69
CA HIS A 82 -3.86 -18.24 -7.55
C HIS A 82 -3.15 -16.92 -7.88
N VAL A 83 -3.74 -15.81 -7.51
CA VAL A 83 -3.21 -14.47 -7.80
C VAL A 83 -3.29 -13.55 -6.59
N VAL A 84 -2.32 -12.65 -6.50
CA VAL A 84 -2.39 -11.44 -5.70
C VAL A 84 -2.49 -10.25 -6.65
N THR A 85 -3.39 -9.30 -6.35
CA THR A 85 -3.55 -8.11 -7.18
C THR A 85 -2.49 -7.07 -6.86
N SER A 86 -2.10 -6.32 -7.89
CA SER A 86 -1.33 -5.08 -7.75
C SER A 86 -2.21 -3.90 -8.16
N TRP A 87 -2.37 -2.94 -7.27
CA TRP A 87 -3.12 -1.72 -7.56
C TRP A 87 -2.45 -0.82 -8.62
N LEU A 88 -1.18 -1.09 -8.91
CA LEU A 88 -0.46 -0.48 -10.03
C LEU A 88 -0.39 -1.48 -11.18
N PRO A 89 -1.09 -1.23 -12.30
CA PRO A 89 -0.99 -2.06 -13.47
C PRO A 89 0.39 -1.92 -14.13
N VAL A 90 0.93 -3.01 -14.69
CA VAL A 90 2.21 -3.01 -15.40
C VAL A 90 2.02 -3.47 -16.83
N CYS A 91 2.03 -2.54 -17.79
CA CYS A 91 1.87 -2.88 -19.21
C CYS A 91 3.13 -3.52 -19.85
N GLY A 92 4.30 -3.35 -19.24
CA GLY A 92 5.57 -3.91 -19.71
C GLY A 92 6.25 -3.14 -20.85
N HIS A 93 5.59 -2.22 -21.55
CA HIS A 93 6.11 -1.61 -22.79
C HIS A 93 6.10 -0.07 -22.81
N CYS A 94 5.45 0.63 -21.87
CA CYS A 94 5.51 2.08 -21.82
C CYS A 94 6.90 2.58 -21.40
N ARG A 95 7.14 3.89 -21.56
CA ARG A 95 8.42 4.52 -21.23
C ARG A 95 8.95 4.17 -19.83
N PHE A 96 8.06 4.14 -18.85
CA PHE A 96 8.44 3.84 -17.46
C PHE A 96 8.72 2.34 -17.27
N CYS A 97 7.85 1.46 -17.76
CA CYS A 97 8.05 0.02 -17.67
C CYS A 97 9.36 -0.41 -18.36
N SER A 98 9.66 0.12 -19.55
CA SER A 98 10.89 -0.18 -20.29
C SER A 98 12.19 0.26 -19.58
N ARG A 99 12.07 1.08 -18.53
CA ARG A 99 13.18 1.53 -17.68
C ARG A 99 13.21 0.88 -16.30
N GLY A 100 12.33 -0.11 -16.05
CA GLY A 100 12.19 -0.73 -14.74
C GLY A 100 11.41 0.10 -13.71
N GLN A 101 10.87 1.25 -14.10
CA GLN A 101 10.07 2.14 -13.25
C GLN A 101 8.57 1.80 -13.35
N THR A 102 8.24 0.53 -13.14
CA THR A 102 6.90 -0.02 -13.42
C THR A 102 5.82 0.54 -12.51
N ASN A 103 6.19 0.98 -11.30
CA ASN A 103 5.30 1.72 -10.39
C ASN A 103 4.76 3.04 -10.97
N LEU A 104 5.35 3.54 -12.04
CA LEU A 104 4.92 4.75 -12.77
C LEU A 104 4.34 4.41 -14.15
N CYS A 105 3.84 3.20 -14.35
CA CYS A 105 3.26 2.76 -15.62
C CYS A 105 2.16 3.71 -16.12
N ASP A 106 2.16 3.99 -17.44
CA ASP A 106 1.17 4.88 -18.07
C ASP A 106 -0.28 4.42 -17.93
N LEU A 107 -0.53 3.12 -17.65
CA LEU A 107 -1.87 2.63 -17.31
C LEU A 107 -2.41 3.22 -15.99
N GLY A 108 -1.55 3.76 -15.14
CA GLY A 108 -1.96 4.49 -13.94
C GLY A 108 -2.86 5.72 -14.23
N ARG A 109 -2.92 6.21 -15.47
CA ARG A 109 -3.86 7.28 -15.86
C ARG A 109 -5.33 6.95 -15.63
N PHE A 110 -5.68 5.65 -15.65
CA PHE A 110 -7.04 5.18 -15.43
C PHE A 110 -7.46 5.17 -13.94
N LEU A 111 -6.52 5.40 -13.02
CA LEU A 111 -6.80 5.50 -11.57
C LEU A 111 -7.73 6.69 -11.24
N VAL A 112 -7.81 7.72 -12.08
CA VAL A 112 -8.67 8.88 -11.86
C VAL A 112 -10.14 8.54 -12.14
N ASP A 113 -10.41 7.88 -13.27
CA ASP A 113 -11.76 7.47 -13.65
C ASP A 113 -12.16 6.12 -13.06
N ASN A 114 -11.17 5.35 -12.57
CA ASN A 114 -11.34 3.98 -12.08
C ASN A 114 -12.05 3.06 -13.10
N SER A 115 -11.81 3.31 -14.39
CA SER A 115 -12.21 2.44 -15.50
C SER A 115 -11.10 1.43 -15.80
N LEU A 116 -11.42 0.32 -16.46
CA LEU A 116 -10.39 -0.58 -16.98
C LEU A 116 -9.59 0.07 -18.12
N PRO A 117 -8.46 -0.52 -18.56
CA PRO A 117 -7.59 0.08 -19.58
C PRO A 117 -8.25 0.33 -20.95
N ASP A 118 -9.40 -0.28 -21.22
CA ASP A 118 -10.22 -0.01 -22.41
C ASP A 118 -11.14 1.22 -22.25
N GLY A 119 -11.10 1.90 -21.10
CA GLY A 119 -11.92 3.07 -20.77
C GLY A 119 -13.37 2.74 -20.42
N THR A 120 -13.69 1.47 -20.15
CA THR A 120 -15.04 1.03 -19.78
C THR A 120 -15.09 0.37 -18.41
N TYR A 121 -16.30 0.12 -17.91
CA TYR A 121 -16.56 -0.45 -16.58
C TYR A 121 -17.06 -1.89 -16.71
N ARG A 122 -16.99 -2.65 -15.61
CA ARG A 122 -17.45 -4.04 -15.55
C ARG A 122 -18.53 -4.28 -14.51
N TYR A 123 -18.72 -3.32 -13.58
CA TYR A 123 -19.79 -3.40 -12.59
C TYR A 123 -20.94 -2.45 -12.94
N HIS A 124 -22.17 -2.94 -12.85
CA HIS A 124 -23.38 -2.19 -13.22
C HIS A 124 -24.52 -2.42 -12.23
N GLU A 125 -25.31 -1.37 -12.00
CA GLU A 125 -26.61 -1.44 -11.34
C GLU A 125 -27.64 -0.77 -12.27
N GLY A 126 -28.40 -1.58 -13.01
CA GLY A 126 -29.25 -1.09 -14.09
C GLY A 126 -28.43 -0.37 -15.16
N SER A 127 -28.66 0.93 -15.35
CA SER A 127 -27.91 1.77 -16.31
C SER A 127 -26.71 2.52 -15.68
N THR A 128 -26.44 2.29 -14.41
CA THR A 128 -25.36 2.98 -13.69
C THR A 128 -24.09 2.15 -13.71
N ASP A 129 -23.00 2.72 -14.23
CA ASP A 129 -21.67 2.14 -14.23
C ASP A 129 -20.95 2.48 -12.94
N PHE A 130 -20.28 1.49 -12.32
CA PHE A 130 -19.44 1.66 -11.14
C PHE A 130 -17.96 1.59 -11.52
N GLY A 131 -17.19 2.55 -11.00
CA GLY A 131 -15.73 2.48 -11.03
C GLY A 131 -15.21 1.34 -10.17
N GLN A 132 -13.94 0.97 -10.37
CA GLN A 132 -13.22 -0.05 -9.60
C GLN A 132 -12.02 0.60 -8.94
N MET A 133 -11.98 0.66 -7.61
CA MET A 133 -10.82 1.23 -6.91
C MET A 133 -9.53 0.62 -7.45
N CYS A 134 -8.65 1.48 -7.96
CA CYS A 134 -7.38 1.08 -8.57
C CYS A 134 -7.51 0.03 -9.70
N LEU A 135 -8.60 0.10 -10.50
CA LEU A 135 -8.90 -0.85 -11.59
C LEU A 135 -9.15 -2.29 -11.07
N LEU A 136 -9.41 -2.46 -9.79
CA LEU A 136 -9.52 -3.75 -9.10
C LEU A 136 -10.90 -3.96 -8.46
N GLY A 137 -11.30 -3.09 -7.50
CA GLY A 137 -12.57 -3.23 -6.79
C GLY A 137 -12.62 -4.50 -5.95
N THR A 138 -11.61 -4.73 -5.11
CA THR A 138 -11.44 -6.01 -4.38
C THR A 138 -12.43 -6.22 -3.24
N PHE A 139 -13.17 -5.20 -2.82
CA PHE A 139 -14.27 -5.36 -1.87
C PHE A 139 -15.52 -5.93 -2.57
N SER A 140 -15.32 -6.97 -3.34
CA SER A 140 -16.35 -7.74 -4.03
C SER A 140 -15.98 -9.22 -4.02
N GLN A 141 -16.99 -10.11 -4.13
CA GLN A 141 -16.73 -11.55 -4.23
C GLN A 141 -16.00 -11.92 -5.53
N TYR A 142 -16.35 -11.21 -6.63
CA TYR A 142 -15.77 -11.41 -7.96
C TYR A 142 -15.47 -10.07 -8.60
N ALA A 143 -14.36 -9.98 -9.32
CA ALA A 143 -14.02 -8.84 -10.16
C ALA A 143 -13.47 -9.28 -11.51
N VAL A 144 -13.75 -8.48 -12.54
CA VAL A 144 -13.01 -8.53 -13.79
C VAL A 144 -11.95 -7.45 -13.75
N LEU A 145 -10.70 -7.84 -13.99
CA LEU A 145 -9.55 -6.94 -13.95
C LEU A 145 -8.54 -7.26 -15.06
N SER A 146 -7.66 -6.31 -15.37
CA SER A 146 -6.58 -6.53 -16.35
C SER A 146 -5.55 -7.53 -15.84
N GLU A 147 -5.04 -8.42 -16.71
CA GLU A 147 -3.89 -9.27 -16.36
C GLU A 147 -2.65 -8.46 -15.97
N ALA A 148 -2.57 -7.17 -16.37
CA ALA A 148 -1.52 -6.25 -15.97
C ALA A 148 -1.52 -5.90 -14.46
N SER A 149 -2.62 -6.22 -13.77
CA SER A 149 -2.80 -5.98 -12.33
C SER A 149 -2.86 -7.27 -11.51
N ALA A 150 -2.59 -8.44 -12.10
CA ALA A 150 -2.64 -9.73 -11.41
C ALA A 150 -1.28 -10.43 -11.47
N VAL A 151 -0.75 -10.77 -10.31
CA VAL A 151 0.53 -11.49 -10.15
C VAL A 151 0.21 -12.91 -9.71
N LYS A 152 0.60 -13.91 -10.53
CA LYS A 152 0.45 -15.30 -10.17
C LYS A 152 1.31 -15.66 -8.98
N VAL A 153 0.75 -16.42 -8.06
CA VAL A 153 1.42 -16.95 -6.87
C VAL A 153 1.19 -18.46 -6.77
N GLU A 154 1.96 -19.15 -5.95
CA GLU A 154 1.82 -20.57 -5.73
C GLU A 154 0.50 -20.90 -5.01
N ASP A 155 -0.09 -22.05 -5.33
CA ASP A 155 -1.42 -22.48 -4.86
C ASP A 155 -1.45 -22.97 -3.40
N ASP A 156 -0.30 -23.26 -2.81
CA ASP A 156 -0.15 -23.65 -1.40
C ASP A 156 -0.08 -22.47 -0.41
N LEU A 157 -0.11 -21.23 -0.91
CA LEU A 157 -0.01 -20.04 -0.07
C LEU A 157 -1.34 -19.67 0.60
N PRO A 158 -1.33 -19.23 1.88
CA PRO A 158 -2.51 -18.75 2.57
C PRO A 158 -2.93 -17.39 1.99
N LEU A 159 -3.91 -17.36 1.08
CA LEU A 159 -4.35 -16.15 0.38
C LEU A 159 -4.79 -15.04 1.32
N GLU A 160 -5.35 -15.38 2.49
CA GLU A 160 -5.76 -14.42 3.53
C GLU A 160 -4.58 -13.68 4.20
N VAL A 161 -3.36 -14.19 4.05
CA VAL A 161 -2.13 -13.57 4.56
C VAL A 161 -1.36 -12.87 3.44
N VAL A 162 -1.14 -13.58 2.32
CA VAL A 162 -0.36 -13.04 1.21
C VAL A 162 -1.08 -11.92 0.44
N VAL A 163 -2.37 -11.71 0.66
CA VAL A 163 -3.09 -10.53 0.16
C VAL A 163 -2.39 -9.21 0.49
N LEU A 164 -1.69 -9.15 1.62
CA LEU A 164 -0.98 -7.95 2.09
C LEU A 164 0.20 -7.56 1.21
N VAL A 165 0.77 -8.50 0.41
CA VAL A 165 1.85 -8.17 -0.54
C VAL A 165 1.35 -7.46 -1.80
N GLY A 166 0.04 -7.25 -1.94
CA GLY A 166 -0.56 -6.46 -3.03
C GLY A 166 -0.35 -4.95 -2.90
N CYS A 167 -0.11 -4.43 -1.69
CA CYS A 167 0.06 -2.99 -1.45
C CYS A 167 0.99 -2.67 -0.29
N GLY A 168 0.49 -2.80 0.96
CA GLY A 168 1.15 -2.23 2.14
C GLY A 168 2.54 -2.80 2.41
N VAL A 169 2.74 -4.09 2.18
CA VAL A 169 4.02 -4.78 2.43
C VAL A 169 5.12 -4.30 1.49
N PRO A 170 4.99 -4.41 0.15
CA PRO A 170 6.04 -3.95 -0.75
C PRO A 170 6.21 -2.42 -0.71
N THR A 171 5.13 -1.66 -0.43
CA THR A 171 5.21 -0.21 -0.25
C THR A 171 6.14 0.15 0.92
N GLY A 172 5.91 -0.43 2.10
CA GLY A 172 6.73 -0.14 3.28
C GLY A 172 8.15 -0.66 3.14
N TYR A 173 8.30 -1.91 2.76
CA TYR A 173 9.60 -2.55 2.58
C TYR A 173 10.46 -1.78 1.54
N GLY A 174 9.86 -1.49 0.38
CA GLY A 174 10.54 -0.74 -0.68
C GLY A 174 10.86 0.70 -0.29
N THR A 175 10.03 1.34 0.56
CA THR A 175 10.33 2.67 1.10
C THR A 175 11.65 2.68 1.86
N ALA A 176 11.97 1.62 2.61
CA ALA A 176 13.26 1.51 3.28
C ALA A 176 14.40 1.12 2.33
N VAL A 177 14.25 0.00 1.59
CA VAL A 177 15.38 -0.60 0.88
C VAL A 177 15.66 0.00 -0.50
N LYS A 178 14.63 0.57 -1.17
CA LYS A 178 14.76 1.14 -2.51
C LYS A 178 14.78 2.67 -2.48
N ALA A 179 13.72 3.29 -1.94
CA ALA A 179 13.61 4.74 -1.93
C ALA A 179 14.51 5.38 -0.87
N GLY A 180 14.60 4.79 0.32
CA GLY A 180 15.43 5.24 1.43
C GLY A 180 16.89 4.83 1.33
N GLU A 181 17.21 3.86 0.46
CA GLU A 181 18.58 3.37 0.28
C GLU A 181 19.24 2.98 1.61
N VAL A 182 18.50 2.29 2.47
CA VAL A 182 19.02 1.87 3.80
C VAL A 182 20.14 0.85 3.61
N HIS A 183 21.29 1.10 4.27
CA HIS A 183 22.48 0.27 4.23
C HIS A 183 22.87 -0.25 5.63
N PRO A 184 23.71 -1.29 5.70
CA PRO A 184 24.23 -1.77 6.97
C PRO A 184 24.95 -0.67 7.76
N GLY A 185 24.53 -0.50 9.02
CA GLY A 185 25.10 0.49 9.92
C GLY A 185 24.34 1.81 10.01
N ASP A 186 23.35 2.04 9.13
CA ASP A 186 22.53 3.27 9.10
C ASP A 186 21.64 3.42 10.34
N THR A 187 21.23 4.65 10.58
CA THR A 187 20.19 5.04 11.54
C THR A 187 18.96 5.53 10.76
N THR A 188 17.85 4.81 10.89
CA THR A 188 16.61 5.09 10.15
C THR A 188 15.49 5.44 11.13
N ILE A 189 14.81 6.58 10.92
CA ILE A 189 13.60 6.96 11.66
C ILE A 189 12.38 6.68 10.76
N ILE A 190 11.34 6.06 11.31
CA ILE A 190 10.11 5.73 10.60
C ILE A 190 8.94 6.38 11.31
N TYR A 191 8.34 7.40 10.67
CA TYR A 191 7.22 8.16 11.18
C TYR A 191 5.89 7.52 10.76
N GLY A 192 5.15 6.99 11.75
CA GLY A 192 3.94 6.22 11.57
C GLY A 192 4.22 4.74 11.27
N VAL A 193 4.00 3.85 12.25
CA VAL A 193 4.23 2.40 12.10
C VAL A 193 2.90 1.62 12.04
N GLY A 194 1.98 2.11 11.21
CA GLY A 194 0.79 1.39 10.75
C GLY A 194 1.13 0.35 9.69
N GLY A 195 0.14 -0.03 8.88
CA GLY A 195 0.26 -1.11 7.87
C GLY A 195 1.40 -0.97 6.86
N VAL A 196 1.80 0.25 6.50
CA VAL A 196 2.95 0.54 5.62
C VAL A 196 4.23 0.64 6.44
N GLY A 197 4.23 1.46 7.48
CA GLY A 197 5.44 1.74 8.26
C GLY A 197 6.01 0.55 8.99
N ILE A 198 5.18 -0.39 9.44
CA ILE A 198 5.63 -1.63 10.06
C ILE A 198 6.46 -2.49 9.09
N ASN A 199 6.17 -2.43 7.78
CA ASN A 199 6.95 -3.10 6.76
C ASN A 199 8.20 -2.31 6.36
N ALA A 200 8.20 -0.98 6.54
CA ALA A 200 9.44 -0.19 6.45
C ALA A 200 10.40 -0.54 7.62
N VAL A 201 9.87 -0.83 8.82
CA VAL A 201 10.66 -1.36 9.94
C VAL A 201 11.31 -2.68 9.57
N GLN A 202 10.56 -3.65 9.05
CA GLN A 202 11.12 -4.93 8.59
C GLN A 202 12.18 -4.71 7.49
N GLY A 203 11.89 -3.86 6.49
CA GLY A 203 12.82 -3.54 5.41
C GLY A 203 14.13 -2.92 5.92
N ALA A 204 14.07 -1.93 6.78
CA ALA A 204 15.25 -1.28 7.36
C ALA A 204 16.10 -2.27 8.22
N SER A 205 15.42 -3.09 9.00
CA SER A 205 16.08 -4.14 9.80
C SER A 205 16.79 -5.16 8.91
N HIS A 206 16.12 -5.65 7.86
CA HIS A 206 16.71 -6.60 6.89
C HIS A 206 17.86 -6.00 6.09
N ALA A 207 17.82 -4.70 5.79
CA ALA A 207 18.91 -3.99 5.14
C ALA A 207 20.15 -3.83 6.05
N GLY A 208 20.02 -4.14 7.35
CA GLY A 208 21.11 -4.09 8.30
C GLY A 208 21.29 -2.73 8.96
N ALA A 209 20.25 -1.90 9.01
CA ALA A 209 20.28 -0.65 9.78
C ALA A 209 20.73 -0.95 11.24
N ARG A 210 21.65 -0.14 11.74
CA ARG A 210 22.12 -0.25 13.12
C ARG A 210 21.04 0.15 14.11
N TYR A 211 20.31 1.22 13.79
CA TYR A 211 19.21 1.71 14.59
C TYR A 211 17.98 1.91 13.71
N VAL A 212 16.87 1.29 14.10
CA VAL A 212 15.55 1.48 13.50
C VAL A 212 14.65 2.09 14.57
N ILE A 213 14.34 3.37 14.44
CA ILE A 213 13.57 4.16 15.42
C ILE A 213 12.15 4.28 14.90
N ALA A 214 11.20 3.60 15.53
CA ALA A 214 9.79 3.64 15.22
C ALA A 214 9.12 4.80 15.96
N VAL A 215 8.33 5.63 15.24
CA VAL A 215 7.60 6.76 15.82
C VAL A 215 6.10 6.56 15.58
N ASP A 216 5.32 6.42 16.64
CA ASP A 216 3.85 6.34 16.55
C ASP A 216 3.22 6.72 17.91
N PRO A 217 2.15 7.52 17.96
CA PRO A 217 1.50 7.86 19.22
C PRO A 217 0.83 6.66 19.90
N VAL A 218 0.48 5.60 19.15
CA VAL A 218 -0.25 4.43 19.65
C VAL A 218 0.73 3.40 20.23
N GLU A 219 0.63 3.12 21.54
CA GLU A 219 1.51 2.18 22.25
C GLU A 219 1.52 0.77 21.63
N PHE A 220 0.35 0.27 21.27
CA PHE A 220 0.22 -1.05 20.62
C PHE A 220 1.07 -1.15 19.34
N LYS A 221 1.06 -0.10 18.51
CA LYS A 221 1.86 -0.06 17.27
C LYS A 221 3.36 -0.01 17.56
N ARG A 222 3.76 0.79 18.56
CA ARG A 222 5.17 0.86 19.01
C ARG A 222 5.68 -0.49 19.49
N SER A 223 4.89 -1.15 20.35
CA SER A 223 5.24 -2.48 20.88
C SER A 223 5.34 -3.51 19.75
N THR A 224 4.42 -3.49 18.78
CA THR A 224 4.49 -4.36 17.61
C THR A 224 5.74 -4.07 16.76
N ALA A 225 6.10 -2.81 16.57
CA ALA A 225 7.29 -2.45 15.80
C ALA A 225 8.59 -3.03 16.41
N LEU A 226 8.71 -3.05 17.75
CA LEU A 226 9.83 -3.68 18.44
C LEU A 226 9.92 -5.18 18.17
N THR A 227 8.80 -5.89 18.03
CA THR A 227 8.80 -7.33 17.72
C THR A 227 9.15 -7.63 16.27
N LEU A 228 9.04 -6.62 15.37
CA LEU A 228 9.24 -6.77 13.94
C LEU A 228 10.51 -6.09 13.42
N GLY A 229 11.43 -5.72 14.32
CA GLY A 229 12.78 -5.29 13.95
C GLY A 229 13.14 -3.84 14.29
N ALA A 230 12.23 -3.05 14.89
CA ALA A 230 12.63 -1.77 15.45
C ALA A 230 13.57 -1.99 16.65
N THR A 231 14.62 -1.18 16.74
CA THR A 231 15.53 -1.20 17.89
C THR A 231 15.05 -0.29 19.01
N HIS A 232 14.30 0.75 18.64
CA HIS A 232 13.72 1.75 19.55
C HIS A 232 12.33 2.14 19.06
N ALA A 233 11.47 2.53 20.00
CA ALA A 233 10.14 3.04 19.68
C ALA A 233 9.80 4.19 20.62
N VAL A 234 9.34 5.30 20.03
CA VAL A 234 9.03 6.54 20.74
C VAL A 234 7.67 7.08 20.31
N ALA A 235 7.08 7.96 21.13
CA ALA A 235 5.73 8.47 20.86
C ALA A 235 5.69 9.68 19.93
N THR A 236 6.76 10.48 19.91
CA THR A 236 6.77 11.78 19.25
C THR A 236 7.98 11.96 18.33
N ALA A 237 7.87 12.89 17.39
CA ALA A 237 8.97 13.25 16.50
C ALA A 237 10.15 13.90 17.27
N GLU A 238 9.84 14.66 18.32
CA GLU A 238 10.86 15.29 19.19
C GLU A 238 11.72 14.24 19.89
N GLU A 239 11.07 13.24 20.54
CA GLU A 239 11.77 12.13 21.16
C GLU A 239 12.65 11.36 20.17
N ALA A 240 12.17 11.16 18.93
CA ALA A 240 12.92 10.49 17.88
C ALA A 240 14.16 11.29 17.44
N HIS A 241 14.00 12.61 17.31
CA HIS A 241 15.12 13.51 16.99
C HIS A 241 16.20 13.46 18.08
N GLU A 242 15.81 13.66 19.33
CA GLU A 242 16.74 13.61 20.48
C GLU A 242 17.47 12.26 20.57
N LEU A 243 16.70 11.17 20.42
CA LEU A 243 17.26 9.82 20.44
C LEU A 243 18.26 9.60 19.29
N ALA A 244 17.91 10.03 18.06
CA ALA A 244 18.82 9.93 16.93
C ALA A 244 20.10 10.74 17.15
N GLN A 245 20.01 11.96 17.69
CA GLN A 245 21.18 12.76 18.05
C GLN A 245 22.06 12.03 19.09
N GLN A 246 21.44 11.45 20.12
CA GLN A 246 22.17 10.71 21.17
C GLN A 246 22.89 9.49 20.59
N LEU A 247 22.17 8.66 19.80
CA LEU A 247 22.72 7.41 19.25
C LEU A 247 23.81 7.64 18.20
N THR A 248 23.80 8.80 17.52
CA THR A 248 24.74 9.14 16.46
C THR A 248 25.77 10.21 16.86
N TYR A 249 25.88 10.50 18.15
CA TYR A 249 26.83 11.50 18.68
C TYR A 249 26.67 12.89 18.04
N GLY A 250 25.42 13.32 17.80
CA GLY A 250 25.09 14.62 17.21
C GLY A 250 25.09 14.66 15.68
N VAL A 251 25.25 13.53 15.01
CA VAL A 251 25.27 13.49 13.53
C VAL A 251 23.85 13.53 12.94
N GLY A 252 22.88 12.83 13.54
CA GLY A 252 21.52 12.68 13.05
C GLY A 252 21.30 11.39 12.24
N ALA A 253 20.06 11.15 11.84
CA ALA A 253 19.67 9.94 11.13
C ALA A 253 20.13 9.96 9.65
N ASP A 254 20.39 8.79 9.07
CA ASP A 254 20.69 8.62 7.64
C ASP A 254 19.43 8.77 6.81
N GLN A 255 18.32 8.18 7.26
CA GLN A 255 17.02 8.24 6.61
C GLN A 255 15.92 8.61 7.60
N ALA A 256 14.92 9.34 7.09
CA ALA A 256 13.63 9.56 7.73
C ALA A 256 12.51 9.17 6.76
N LEU A 257 11.74 8.14 7.11
CA LEU A 257 10.70 7.54 6.28
C LEU A 257 9.33 7.95 6.80
N ILE A 258 8.54 8.65 5.98
CA ILE A 258 7.22 9.16 6.37
C ILE A 258 6.14 8.22 5.80
N THR A 259 5.51 7.47 6.71
CA THR A 259 4.48 6.45 6.43
C THR A 259 3.21 6.66 7.27
N VAL A 260 2.99 7.89 7.73
CA VAL A 260 1.76 8.30 8.45
C VAL A 260 0.52 8.17 7.57
N GLY A 261 -0.67 8.13 8.15
CA GLY A 261 -1.93 8.06 7.39
C GLY A 261 -2.14 9.27 6.48
N VAL A 262 -1.91 10.47 7.01
CA VAL A 262 -2.00 11.75 6.27
C VAL A 262 -0.71 12.55 6.51
N VAL A 263 -0.04 12.93 5.42
CA VAL A 263 1.17 13.76 5.51
C VAL A 263 0.79 15.21 5.89
N SER A 264 1.55 15.80 6.82
CA SER A 264 1.45 17.21 7.20
C SER A 264 2.78 17.93 6.95
N GLU A 265 2.74 19.24 6.83
CA GLU A 265 3.95 20.08 6.75
C GLU A 265 4.89 19.83 7.93
N GLN A 266 4.32 19.69 9.13
CA GLN A 266 5.08 19.51 10.35
C GLN A 266 5.88 18.21 10.33
N VAL A 267 5.27 17.07 9.96
CA VAL A 267 5.99 15.79 9.93
C VAL A 267 7.14 15.79 8.92
N VAL A 268 6.98 16.50 7.78
CA VAL A 268 8.07 16.65 6.81
C VAL A 268 9.19 17.53 7.34
N SER A 269 8.85 18.62 8.03
CA SER A 269 9.83 19.50 8.66
C SER A 269 10.60 18.79 9.77
N ASP A 270 9.92 18.04 10.63
CA ASP A 270 10.55 17.26 11.71
C ASP A 270 11.48 16.17 11.16
N ALA A 271 11.01 15.46 10.16
CA ALA A 271 11.81 14.44 9.48
C ALA A 271 13.07 15.03 8.83
N PHE A 272 12.93 16.21 8.19
CA PHE A 272 14.06 16.90 7.56
C PHE A 272 15.07 17.44 8.57
N ALA A 273 14.61 17.91 9.72
CA ALA A 273 15.49 18.36 10.80
C ALA A 273 16.27 17.19 11.44
N ALA A 274 15.67 16.00 11.50
CA ALA A 274 16.27 14.83 12.15
C ALA A 274 17.37 14.16 11.34
N ILE A 275 17.42 14.36 10.00
CA ILE A 275 18.42 13.73 9.16
C ILE A 275 19.76 14.49 9.11
N ARG A 276 20.85 13.72 8.99
CA ARG A 276 22.20 14.23 8.84
C ARG A 276 22.45 14.95 7.51
N LYS A 277 23.64 15.54 7.37
CA LYS A 277 24.14 15.97 6.05
C LYS A 277 24.12 14.78 5.08
N ARG A 278 23.65 15.04 3.83
CA ARG A 278 23.41 14.03 2.80
C ARG A 278 22.38 12.96 3.15
N GLY A 279 21.62 13.15 4.25
CA GLY A 279 20.50 12.28 4.60
C GLY A 279 19.32 12.45 3.66
N ILE A 280 18.36 11.54 3.72
CA ILE A 280 17.18 11.54 2.87
C ILE A 280 15.89 11.44 3.70
N VAL A 281 14.92 12.28 3.34
CA VAL A 281 13.52 12.11 3.73
C VAL A 281 12.77 11.43 2.60
N VAL A 282 12.12 10.32 2.87
CA VAL A 282 11.24 9.63 1.92
C VAL A 282 9.79 9.83 2.33
N VAL A 283 8.99 10.42 1.43
CA VAL A 283 7.56 10.64 1.64
C VAL A 283 6.79 9.57 0.87
N THR A 284 6.22 8.62 1.60
CA THR A 284 5.37 7.55 1.07
C THR A 284 3.90 7.76 1.42
N ALA A 285 3.64 8.47 2.53
CA ALA A 285 2.31 8.90 2.92
C ALA A 285 1.69 9.84 1.89
N MET A 286 0.38 9.73 1.69
CA MET A 286 -0.35 10.63 0.81
C MET A 286 -0.83 11.86 1.61
N GLY A 287 -0.79 13.03 0.97
CA GLY A 287 -1.44 14.26 1.45
C GLY A 287 -2.68 14.53 0.61
N GLY A 288 -3.63 15.26 1.16
CA GLY A 288 -4.74 15.78 0.37
C GLY A 288 -4.22 16.63 -0.80
N LEU A 289 -4.89 16.61 -1.95
CA LEU A 289 -4.50 17.40 -3.14
C LEU A 289 -4.32 18.90 -2.88
N ALA A 290 -4.94 19.42 -1.83
CA ALA A 290 -4.82 20.83 -1.41
C ALA A 290 -3.51 21.10 -0.64
N THR A 291 -2.82 20.07 -0.13
CA THR A 291 -1.57 20.23 0.61
C THR A 291 -0.44 20.52 -0.37
N LYS A 292 -0.01 21.78 -0.47
CA LYS A 292 0.93 22.24 -1.51
C LYS A 292 2.30 22.63 -0.97
N ALA A 293 2.48 22.71 0.33
CA ALA A 293 3.70 23.26 0.92
C ALA A 293 4.48 22.20 1.68
N VAL A 294 5.79 22.17 1.44
CA VAL A 294 6.78 21.47 2.23
C VAL A 294 7.75 22.53 2.75
N HIS A 295 7.68 22.83 4.05
CA HIS A 295 8.50 23.86 4.68
C HIS A 295 9.80 23.25 5.21
N VAL A 296 10.88 23.47 4.48
CA VAL A 296 12.23 23.04 4.87
C VAL A 296 13.24 24.17 4.66
N SER A 297 14.34 24.13 5.39
CA SER A 297 15.42 25.10 5.23
C SER A 297 16.07 24.94 3.85
N ALA A 298 15.95 25.94 2.97
CA ALA A 298 16.63 25.96 1.69
C ALA A 298 18.17 25.97 1.85
N PHE A 299 18.66 26.60 2.93
CA PHE A 299 20.08 26.58 3.25
C PHE A 299 20.56 25.17 3.55
N GLU A 300 19.86 24.43 4.42
CA GLU A 300 20.26 23.05 4.75
C GLU A 300 20.10 22.09 3.56
N LEU A 301 19.06 22.26 2.77
CA LEU A 301 18.85 21.48 1.56
C LEU A 301 20.07 21.59 0.64
N THR A 302 20.59 22.81 0.44
CA THR A 302 21.73 23.07 -0.44
C THR A 302 23.07 22.83 0.23
N ALA A 303 23.30 23.47 1.40
CA ALA A 303 24.62 23.46 2.05
C ALA A 303 24.98 22.11 2.69
N PHE A 304 23.94 21.32 3.06
CA PHE A 304 24.12 19.99 3.65
C PHE A 304 23.75 18.86 2.68
N GLU A 305 23.44 19.17 1.42
CA GLU A 305 23.05 18.20 0.39
C GLU A 305 21.95 17.23 0.86
N LYS A 306 21.01 17.71 1.71
CA LYS A 306 19.89 16.89 2.17
C LYS A 306 18.94 16.63 1.00
N ARG A 307 18.25 15.48 1.02
CA ARG A 307 17.33 15.07 -0.04
C ARG A 307 15.91 14.90 0.51
N ILE A 308 14.89 15.21 -0.33
CA ILE A 308 13.48 14.83 -0.11
C ILE A 308 13.00 14.13 -1.36
N GLN A 309 12.41 12.95 -1.21
CA GLN A 309 11.96 12.11 -2.31
C GLN A 309 10.57 11.53 -2.03
N GLY A 310 9.67 11.57 -3.03
CA GLY A 310 8.42 10.82 -3.00
C GLY A 310 8.66 9.36 -3.38
N ALA A 311 7.87 8.44 -2.81
CA ALA A 311 7.92 7.02 -3.15
C ALA A 311 6.51 6.46 -3.34
N LEU A 312 6.18 6.05 -4.56
CA LEU A 312 4.95 5.35 -4.90
C LEU A 312 5.24 3.85 -4.92
N PHE A 313 4.46 3.05 -4.16
CA PHE A 313 4.69 1.60 -4.02
C PHE A 313 6.13 1.27 -3.58
N GLY A 314 6.70 2.09 -2.69
CA GLY A 314 8.09 1.93 -2.25
C GLY A 314 9.12 2.01 -3.39
N SER A 315 8.82 2.70 -4.49
CA SER A 315 9.63 2.74 -5.74
C SER A 315 9.88 1.34 -6.33
N GLY A 316 8.91 0.44 -6.14
CA GLY A 316 9.01 -0.98 -6.48
C GLY A 316 8.48 -1.36 -7.87
N ASN A 317 8.69 -2.63 -8.22
CA ASN A 317 8.11 -3.31 -9.37
C ASN A 317 7.20 -4.44 -8.87
N PRO A 318 5.86 -4.34 -8.98
CA PRO A 318 4.96 -5.35 -8.43
C PRO A 318 5.28 -6.79 -8.89
N PHE A 319 5.66 -6.96 -10.15
CA PHE A 319 5.95 -8.28 -10.73
C PHE A 319 7.29 -8.88 -10.30
N ASP A 320 8.18 -8.10 -9.71
CA ASP A 320 9.42 -8.55 -9.08
C ASP A 320 9.26 -8.62 -7.54
N ASP A 321 8.64 -7.59 -6.96
CA ASP A 321 8.59 -7.44 -5.52
C ASP A 321 7.60 -8.39 -4.84
N ILE A 322 6.42 -8.62 -5.43
CA ILE A 322 5.42 -9.53 -4.85
C ILE A 322 5.98 -10.95 -4.73
N PRO A 323 6.53 -11.57 -5.77
CA PRO A 323 7.19 -12.88 -5.63
C PRO A 323 8.34 -12.86 -4.61
N ARG A 324 9.18 -11.83 -4.63
CA ARG A 324 10.30 -11.71 -3.68
C ARG A 324 9.83 -11.60 -2.21
N MET A 325 8.76 -10.85 -1.94
CA MET A 325 8.18 -10.77 -0.60
C MET A 325 7.63 -12.13 -0.15
N ILE A 326 7.03 -12.89 -1.06
CA ILE A 326 6.54 -14.26 -0.79
C ILE A 326 7.71 -15.19 -0.48
N GLU A 327 8.80 -15.13 -1.24
CA GLU A 327 10.02 -15.92 -0.94
C GLU A 327 10.60 -15.60 0.43
N LEU A 328 10.65 -14.30 0.81
CA LEU A 328 11.09 -13.89 2.15
C LEU A 328 10.13 -14.38 3.25
N TYR A 329 8.83 -14.37 2.99
CA TYR A 329 7.83 -14.92 3.90
C TYR A 329 8.02 -16.43 4.09
N ARG A 330 8.14 -17.20 3.00
CA ARG A 330 8.43 -18.66 3.05
C ARG A 330 9.72 -18.99 3.80
N ALA A 331 10.74 -18.14 3.65
CA ALA A 331 12.00 -18.27 4.37
C ALA A 331 11.91 -17.86 5.86
N GLY A 332 10.72 -17.43 6.35
CA GLY A 332 10.50 -16.96 7.72
C GLY A 332 11.21 -15.64 8.05
N LYS A 333 11.69 -14.94 7.01
CA LYS A 333 12.36 -13.64 7.16
C LYS A 333 11.34 -12.51 7.24
N LEU A 334 10.41 -12.43 6.31
CA LEU A 334 9.34 -11.45 6.33
C LEU A 334 8.15 -12.01 7.13
N LYS A 335 7.70 -11.23 8.12
CA LYS A 335 6.57 -11.58 8.97
C LYS A 335 5.29 -11.00 8.36
N LEU A 336 4.36 -11.87 7.94
CA LEU A 336 3.06 -11.48 7.39
C LEU A 336 1.90 -11.94 8.29
N ASP A 337 1.99 -13.13 8.87
CA ASP A 337 0.93 -13.67 9.76
C ASP A 337 0.68 -12.73 10.94
N GLU A 338 1.75 -12.20 11.53
CA GLU A 338 1.71 -11.30 12.67
C GLU A 338 1.09 -9.94 12.33
N LEU A 339 1.01 -9.60 11.04
CA LEU A 339 0.37 -8.35 10.59
C LEU A 339 -1.16 -8.46 10.55
N VAL A 340 -1.71 -9.63 10.24
CA VAL A 340 -3.16 -9.86 10.16
C VAL A 340 -3.72 -9.94 11.58
N THR A 341 -4.05 -8.79 12.16
CA THR A 341 -4.54 -8.72 13.54
C THR A 341 -6.05 -8.91 13.67
N THR A 342 -6.81 -8.65 12.60
CA THR A 342 -8.27 -8.78 12.61
C THR A 342 -8.79 -9.24 11.26
N ARG A 343 -9.75 -10.18 11.26
CA ARG A 343 -10.48 -10.64 10.09
C ARG A 343 -11.92 -10.15 10.17
N TYR A 344 -12.45 -9.70 9.04
CA TYR A 344 -13.80 -9.16 8.88
C TYR A 344 -14.52 -9.91 7.76
N ARG A 345 -15.83 -9.92 7.79
CA ARG A 345 -16.67 -10.26 6.64
C ARG A 345 -16.86 -9.00 5.77
N LEU A 346 -17.31 -9.17 4.53
CA LEU A 346 -17.59 -8.05 3.65
C LEU A 346 -18.60 -7.05 4.27
N ASP A 347 -19.62 -7.56 4.97
CA ASP A 347 -20.62 -6.73 5.65
C ASP A 347 -20.05 -5.90 6.81
N GLU A 348 -18.87 -6.22 7.28
CA GLU A 348 -18.18 -5.55 8.40
C GLU A 348 -17.13 -4.53 7.94
N VAL A 349 -17.08 -4.21 6.63
CA VAL A 349 -16.08 -3.29 6.07
C VAL A 349 -16.02 -1.94 6.79
N ASN A 350 -17.18 -1.36 7.14
CA ASN A 350 -17.22 -0.09 7.87
C ASN A 350 -16.65 -0.22 9.29
N GLN A 351 -16.95 -1.32 9.99
CA GLN A 351 -16.36 -1.62 11.31
C GLN A 351 -14.83 -1.76 11.20
N GLY A 352 -14.34 -2.38 10.11
CA GLY A 352 -12.91 -2.50 9.85
C GLY A 352 -12.20 -1.14 9.75
N TYR A 353 -12.83 -0.15 9.12
CA TYR A 353 -12.31 1.21 9.05
C TYR A 353 -12.41 1.95 10.39
N GLU A 354 -13.48 1.78 11.14
CA GLU A 354 -13.59 2.33 12.51
C GLU A 354 -12.46 1.80 13.41
N ASP A 355 -12.18 0.52 13.37
CA ASP A 355 -11.11 -0.11 14.14
C ASP A 355 -9.72 0.35 13.67
N MET A 356 -9.52 0.53 12.37
CA MET A 356 -8.28 1.08 11.80
C MET A 356 -8.04 2.50 12.31
N MET A 357 -9.05 3.37 12.23
CA MET A 357 -8.96 4.76 12.68
C MET A 357 -8.77 4.87 14.20
N ALA A 358 -9.35 3.95 14.96
CA ALA A 358 -9.15 3.84 16.40
C ALA A 358 -7.79 3.23 16.79
N GLY A 359 -6.95 2.82 15.82
CA GLY A 359 -5.63 2.23 16.06
C GLY A 359 -5.66 0.84 16.70
N LYS A 360 -6.76 0.10 16.55
CA LYS A 360 -6.96 -1.21 17.20
C LYS A 360 -6.30 -2.36 16.44
N ASN A 361 -5.94 -2.17 15.17
CA ASN A 361 -5.30 -3.19 14.35
C ASN A 361 -4.04 -2.66 13.66
N ILE A 362 -3.18 -3.57 13.21
CA ILE A 362 -2.09 -3.29 12.28
C ILE A 362 -2.63 -3.45 10.86
N ARG A 363 -3.20 -4.64 10.54
CA ARG A 363 -3.88 -4.93 9.27
C ARG A 363 -5.19 -5.66 9.54
N GLY A 364 -6.25 -5.13 8.96
CA GLY A 364 -7.54 -5.81 8.84
C GLY A 364 -7.63 -6.49 7.47
N VAL A 365 -8.25 -7.65 7.41
CA VAL A 365 -8.47 -8.42 6.17
C VAL A 365 -9.92 -8.85 6.10
N ILE A 366 -10.58 -8.57 4.97
CA ILE A 366 -11.91 -9.11 4.65
C ILE A 366 -11.72 -10.52 4.10
N ILE A 367 -12.46 -11.48 4.64
CA ILE A 367 -12.57 -12.84 4.11
C ILE A 367 -13.89 -12.96 3.36
N HIS A 368 -13.82 -13.32 2.08
CA HIS A 368 -14.99 -13.46 1.23
C HIS A 368 -15.63 -14.84 1.38
N GLU A 369 -16.95 -14.85 1.59
CA GLU A 369 -17.78 -16.06 1.58
C GLU A 369 -18.45 -16.20 0.20
N HIS A 370 -18.54 -17.43 -0.34
CA HIS A 370 -19.08 -17.73 -1.66
C HIS A 370 -20.23 -18.71 -1.61
#